data_59f62c4a9041fe983544e617641fa454
#
_entry.id   59f62c4a9041fe983544e617641fa454
#
_cell.length_a   1.000
_cell.length_b   1.000
_cell.length_c   1.000
_cell.angle_alpha   90.00
_cell.angle_beta   90.00
_cell.angle_gamma   90.00
#
_symmetry.space_group_name_H-M   'P 1'
#
loop_
_entity.id
_entity.type
_entity.pdbx_description
1 polymer ?
#
loop_
_entity_poly.entity_id
_entity_poly.type
_entity_poly.pdbx_seq_one_letter_code
_entity_poly.pdbx_strand_id
1 'polypeptide(L)'
;MAALVAFAAQAQDRADRQELTDPDSFTMILLGDPQGYTKYDINQPLFDLCTAWIADNVDHLNIKAVLCTGDLVEQNENIVLNRKMLNQTSREMWEAASHALARLDGKVPYIVSPGNHDYGYRKAENSRTCFPDYFPFERNPAWRDVCVATYPNRNGAISLEIAAFAFDDPAWGGLLVVTTEFLPRDEVLDWAAALIDKPEYRDRKVIFMTHAFLHERSAKRIEKNSYELTPGNTGAEIWRKLIEPSP
;
A
#
# COMPACT_ATOMS: atom_id res chain seq x y z
N MET A 1 30.17 -21.01 28.28
CA MET A 1 29.78 -19.60 28.48
C MET A 1 29.00 -19.02 27.30
N ALA A 2 29.24 -19.38 26.04
CA ALA A 2 28.51 -18.86 24.87
C ALA A 2 27.00 -19.21 24.85
N ALA A 3 26.62 -20.40 25.34
CA ALA A 3 25.21 -20.83 25.37
C ALA A 3 24.33 -20.04 26.37
N LEU A 4 24.91 -19.62 27.52
CA LEU A 4 24.17 -18.82 28.51
C LEU A 4 23.90 -17.38 28.04
N VAL A 5 24.82 -16.80 27.26
CA VAL A 5 24.66 -15.45 26.71
C VAL A 5 23.59 -15.44 25.60
N ALA A 6 23.51 -16.48 24.76
CA ALA A 6 22.48 -16.62 23.75
C ALA A 6 21.07 -16.79 24.37
N PHE A 7 20.96 -17.52 25.47
CA PHE A 7 19.70 -17.69 26.18
C PHE A 7 19.22 -16.38 26.87
N ALA A 8 20.14 -15.60 27.44
CA ALA A 8 19.82 -14.31 28.04
C ALA A 8 19.39 -13.28 26.99
N ALA A 9 20.05 -13.22 25.83
CA ALA A 9 19.67 -12.36 24.71
C ALA A 9 18.29 -12.72 24.14
N GLN A 10 17.97 -14.01 24.00
CA GLN A 10 16.66 -14.47 23.55
C GLN A 10 15.55 -14.21 24.58
N ALA A 11 15.86 -14.26 25.89
CA ALA A 11 14.90 -13.96 26.95
C ALA A 11 14.62 -12.45 27.05
N GLN A 12 15.63 -11.61 26.83
CA GLN A 12 15.51 -10.16 26.83
C GLN A 12 14.74 -9.68 25.60
N ASP A 13 15.00 -10.29 24.44
CA ASP A 13 14.28 -10.03 23.18
C ASP A 13 12.77 -10.37 23.27
N ARG A 14 12.39 -11.35 24.08
CA ARG A 14 11.00 -11.69 24.38
C ARG A 14 10.33 -10.75 25.37
N ALA A 15 11.07 -10.18 26.31
CA ALA A 15 10.51 -9.28 27.33
C ALA A 15 10.17 -7.89 26.77
N ASP A 16 10.82 -7.48 25.67
CA ASP A 16 10.61 -6.19 25.01
C ASP A 16 9.67 -6.27 23.79
N ARG A 17 9.14 -7.46 23.47
CA ARG A 17 8.17 -7.60 22.38
C ARG A 17 6.86 -6.94 22.74
N GLN A 18 6.39 -6.10 21.82
CA GLN A 18 5.07 -5.50 21.89
C GLN A 18 3.99 -6.58 21.80
N GLU A 19 3.06 -6.62 22.75
CA GLU A 19 1.97 -7.60 22.80
C GLU A 19 0.63 -6.91 22.53
N LEU A 20 -0.32 -7.66 21.97
CA LEU A 20 -1.70 -7.20 21.84
C LEU A 20 -2.31 -7.09 23.25
N THR A 21 -2.88 -5.93 23.56
CA THR A 21 -3.59 -5.72 24.84
C THR A 21 -4.85 -6.58 24.93
N ASP A 22 -5.51 -6.79 23.80
CA ASP A 22 -6.66 -7.67 23.62
C ASP A 22 -6.26 -8.79 22.66
N PRO A 23 -6.21 -10.05 23.09
CA PRO A 23 -5.82 -11.18 22.23
C PRO A 23 -6.80 -11.44 21.08
N ASP A 24 -8.05 -10.97 21.18
CA ASP A 24 -9.04 -11.07 20.12
C ASP A 24 -8.92 -9.94 19.08
N SER A 25 -7.99 -8.99 19.29
CA SER A 25 -7.71 -7.93 18.32
C SER A 25 -6.81 -8.39 17.19
N PHE A 26 -6.80 -7.63 16.10
CA PHE A 26 -5.83 -7.78 15.01
C PHE A 26 -5.14 -6.45 14.71
N THR A 27 -4.03 -6.52 13.99
CA THR A 27 -3.25 -5.36 13.59
C THR A 27 -3.31 -5.18 12.08
N MET A 28 -3.47 -3.94 11.63
CA MET A 28 -3.14 -3.49 10.30
C MET A 28 -1.99 -2.50 10.37
N ILE A 29 -0.94 -2.75 9.61
CA ILE A 29 0.21 -1.84 9.53
C ILE A 29 -0.06 -0.81 8.44
N LEU A 30 0.12 0.47 8.75
CA LEU A 30 0.11 1.54 7.77
C LEU A 30 1.54 1.98 7.47
N LEU A 31 1.98 1.78 6.22
CA LEU A 31 3.22 2.32 5.68
C LEU A 31 2.90 3.61 4.91
N GLY A 32 3.55 4.69 5.29
CA GLY A 32 3.56 5.93 4.50
C GLY A 32 4.47 5.80 3.28
N ASP A 33 4.71 6.93 2.63
CA ASP A 33 5.43 7.02 1.36
C ASP A 33 6.91 6.61 1.49
N PRO A 34 7.31 5.43 1.02
CA PRO A 34 8.68 4.95 1.20
C PRO A 34 9.71 5.56 0.23
N GLN A 35 9.29 6.47 -0.66
CA GLN A 35 10.19 7.16 -1.60
C GLN A 35 11.42 7.79 -0.93
N GLY A 36 11.28 8.28 0.30
CA GLY A 36 12.38 8.84 1.08
C GLY A 36 13.47 7.82 1.43
N TYR A 37 13.09 6.55 1.49
CA TYR A 37 14.02 5.43 1.71
C TYR A 37 14.62 4.92 0.39
N THR A 38 13.82 4.79 -0.66
CA THR A 38 14.25 4.18 -1.92
C THR A 38 15.17 5.08 -2.74
N LYS A 39 14.99 6.41 -2.66
CA LYS A 39 15.76 7.39 -3.46
C LYS A 39 17.20 7.61 -3.05
N TYR A 40 17.60 7.15 -1.87
CA TYR A 40 18.97 7.17 -1.40
C TYR A 40 19.40 5.79 -0.92
N ASP A 41 20.51 5.27 -1.43
CA ASP A 41 21.06 3.96 -1.05
C ASP A 41 21.28 3.84 0.47
N ILE A 42 21.79 4.89 1.10
CA ILE A 42 22.03 4.94 2.55
C ILE A 42 20.76 4.78 3.39
N ASN A 43 19.59 5.08 2.82
CA ASN A 43 18.30 5.00 3.52
C ASN A 43 17.60 3.65 3.30
N GLN A 44 17.96 2.90 2.27
CA GLN A 44 17.29 1.62 1.93
C GLN A 44 17.29 0.61 3.08
N PRO A 45 18.37 0.47 3.89
CA PRO A 45 18.35 -0.41 5.06
C PRO A 45 17.27 -0.08 6.10
N LEU A 46 16.79 1.15 6.16
CA LEU A 46 15.70 1.53 7.06
C LEU A 46 14.37 0.94 6.61
N PHE A 47 14.11 0.91 5.30
CA PHE A 47 12.91 0.27 4.77
C PHE A 47 12.97 -1.25 4.94
N ASP A 48 14.15 -1.84 4.69
CA ASP A 48 14.41 -3.26 4.97
C ASP A 48 14.15 -3.61 6.45
N LEU A 49 14.58 -2.75 7.37
CA LEU A 49 14.34 -2.95 8.80
C LEU A 49 12.85 -2.89 9.15
N CYS A 50 12.10 -1.94 8.57
CA CYS A 50 10.65 -1.83 8.77
C CYS A 50 9.93 -3.10 8.30
N THR A 51 10.23 -3.59 7.10
CA THR A 51 9.58 -4.81 6.57
C THR A 51 10.05 -6.07 7.28
N ALA A 52 11.31 -6.15 7.73
CA ALA A 52 11.80 -7.24 8.57
C ALA A 52 11.04 -7.29 9.91
N TRP A 53 10.90 -6.14 10.59
CA TRP A 53 10.13 -6.06 11.83
C TRP A 53 8.69 -6.52 11.63
N ILE A 54 8.02 -6.10 10.54
CA ILE A 54 6.67 -6.54 10.22
C ILE A 54 6.64 -8.06 10.05
N ALA A 55 7.55 -8.60 9.23
CA ALA A 55 7.63 -10.03 8.93
C ALA A 55 7.86 -10.90 10.18
N ASP A 56 8.61 -10.39 11.15
CA ASP A 56 8.93 -11.09 12.41
C ASP A 56 7.78 -11.03 13.43
N ASN A 57 6.82 -10.10 13.24
CA ASN A 57 5.71 -9.88 14.16
C ASN A 57 4.33 -10.25 13.59
N VAL A 58 4.26 -10.85 12.38
CA VAL A 58 2.97 -11.21 11.75
C VAL A 58 2.10 -12.03 12.68
N ASP A 59 2.61 -13.12 13.19
CA ASP A 59 1.84 -14.02 14.06
C ASP A 59 1.63 -13.43 15.46
N HIS A 60 2.68 -12.80 15.99
CA HIS A 60 2.68 -12.28 17.35
C HIS A 60 1.69 -11.13 17.57
N LEU A 61 1.59 -10.22 16.60
CA LEU A 61 0.67 -9.09 16.61
C LEU A 61 -0.59 -9.34 15.78
N ASN A 62 -0.84 -10.56 15.34
CA ASN A 62 -1.98 -10.92 14.50
C ASN A 62 -2.14 -9.92 13.32
N ILE A 63 -1.04 -9.69 12.58
CA ILE A 63 -1.04 -8.71 11.47
C ILE A 63 -1.80 -9.31 10.29
N LYS A 64 -2.94 -8.72 9.93
CA LYS A 64 -3.79 -9.20 8.84
C LYS A 64 -3.40 -8.60 7.48
N ALA A 65 -2.93 -7.36 7.46
CA ALA A 65 -2.50 -6.70 6.24
C ALA A 65 -1.52 -5.56 6.52
N VAL A 66 -0.73 -5.23 5.49
CA VAL A 66 0.09 -4.02 5.42
C VAL A 66 -0.51 -3.11 4.36
N LEU A 67 -0.92 -1.93 4.74
CA LEU A 67 -1.51 -0.91 3.87
C LEU A 67 -0.44 0.13 3.55
N CYS A 68 -0.09 0.26 2.27
CA CYS A 68 0.91 1.24 1.81
C CYS A 68 0.24 2.33 0.98
N THR A 69 0.46 3.58 1.36
CA THR A 69 -0.21 4.73 0.73
C THR A 69 0.40 5.16 -0.61
N GLY A 70 1.43 4.46 -1.09
CA GLY A 70 2.05 4.74 -2.38
C GLY A 70 3.32 5.56 -2.29
N ASP A 71 3.70 6.18 -3.39
CA ASP A 71 4.99 6.85 -3.58
C ASP A 71 6.15 5.90 -3.18
N LEU A 72 6.15 4.71 -3.80
CA LEU A 72 7.19 3.69 -3.59
C LEU A 72 8.55 4.17 -4.07
N VAL A 73 8.55 5.03 -5.09
CA VAL A 73 9.73 5.61 -5.72
C VAL A 73 9.61 7.13 -5.81
N GLU A 74 10.72 7.84 -5.94
CA GLU A 74 10.71 9.30 -6.17
C GLU A 74 10.47 9.64 -7.64
N GLN A 75 10.77 8.72 -8.55
CA GLN A 75 10.62 8.90 -10.00
C GLN A 75 10.37 7.54 -10.64
N ASN A 76 9.20 7.37 -11.25
CA ASN A 76 8.82 6.10 -11.84
C ASN A 76 9.71 5.68 -13.03
N GLU A 77 9.92 6.56 -14.00
CA GLU A 77 10.62 6.21 -15.25
C GLU A 77 11.59 7.30 -15.74
N ASN A 78 12.23 8.02 -14.85
CA ASN A 78 13.17 9.04 -15.24
C ASN A 78 14.57 8.44 -15.48
N ILE A 79 15.04 8.52 -16.71
CA ILE A 79 16.38 8.05 -17.12
C ILE A 79 17.50 9.02 -16.76
N VAL A 80 17.18 10.26 -16.41
CA VAL A 80 18.17 11.28 -16.04
C VAL A 80 18.23 11.43 -14.54
N LEU A 81 19.31 10.97 -13.94
CA LEU A 81 19.53 11.05 -12.50
C LEU A 81 19.69 12.50 -12.03
N ASN A 82 18.78 12.99 -11.18
CA ASN A 82 18.92 14.27 -10.53
C ASN A 82 19.69 14.13 -9.20
N ARG A 83 21.02 14.11 -9.30
CA ARG A 83 21.93 13.89 -8.15
C ARG A 83 21.80 14.89 -6.97
N LYS A 84 21.05 15.98 -7.15
CA LYS A 84 20.77 16.93 -6.05
C LYS A 84 19.61 16.45 -5.16
N MET A 85 18.73 15.61 -5.70
CA MET A 85 17.51 15.19 -5.01
C MET A 85 17.47 13.69 -4.69
N LEU A 86 18.36 12.92 -5.32
CA LEU A 86 18.41 11.45 -5.17
C LEU A 86 19.77 10.94 -5.68
N ASN A 87 20.14 9.71 -5.31
CA ASN A 87 21.35 9.06 -5.82
C ASN A 87 21.07 7.69 -6.47
N GLN A 88 19.79 7.33 -6.59
CA GLN A 88 19.34 6.11 -7.22
C GLN A 88 18.61 6.41 -8.53
N THR A 89 18.76 5.55 -9.54
CA THR A 89 17.93 5.57 -10.75
C THR A 89 16.52 5.09 -10.44
N SER A 90 15.55 5.36 -11.32
CA SER A 90 14.18 4.86 -11.17
C SER A 90 14.16 3.33 -11.00
N ARG A 91 14.96 2.62 -11.80
CA ARG A 91 15.08 1.16 -11.70
C ARG A 91 15.60 0.71 -10.32
N GLU A 92 16.68 1.32 -9.82
CA GLU A 92 17.24 0.99 -8.50
C GLU A 92 16.25 1.26 -7.38
N MET A 93 15.45 2.33 -7.49
CA MET A 93 14.38 2.64 -6.53
C MET A 93 13.28 1.57 -6.54
N TRP A 94 12.82 1.15 -7.72
CA TRP A 94 11.84 0.06 -7.85
C TRP A 94 12.38 -1.27 -7.34
N GLU A 95 13.64 -1.59 -7.64
CA GLU A 95 14.33 -2.78 -7.14
C GLU A 95 14.42 -2.75 -5.61
N ALA A 96 14.74 -1.60 -5.01
CA ALA A 96 14.81 -1.44 -3.56
C ALA A 96 13.43 -1.60 -2.90
N ALA A 97 12.39 -0.96 -3.44
CA ALA A 97 11.02 -1.11 -2.94
C ALA A 97 10.55 -2.58 -3.02
N SER A 98 10.81 -3.19 -4.18
CA SER A 98 10.50 -4.59 -4.42
C SER A 98 11.24 -5.52 -3.46
N HIS A 99 12.54 -5.28 -3.22
CA HIS A 99 13.36 -6.08 -2.31
C HIS A 99 12.85 -5.99 -0.85
N ALA A 100 12.58 -4.78 -0.38
CA ALA A 100 12.09 -4.58 0.97
C ALA A 100 10.74 -5.30 1.20
N LEU A 101 9.78 -5.13 0.28
CA LEU A 101 8.46 -5.75 0.39
C LEU A 101 8.48 -7.27 0.18
N ALA A 102 9.50 -7.83 -0.51
CA ALA A 102 9.66 -9.28 -0.67
C ALA A 102 9.76 -10.06 0.66
N ARG A 103 10.16 -9.39 1.73
CA ARG A 103 10.20 -10.00 3.08
C ARG A 103 8.82 -10.40 3.59
N LEU A 104 7.78 -9.80 3.05
CA LEU A 104 6.38 -10.03 3.40
C LEU A 104 5.74 -11.11 2.53
N ASP A 105 6.36 -11.48 1.40
CA ASP A 105 5.81 -12.47 0.47
C ASP A 105 5.58 -13.83 1.17
N GLY A 106 4.37 -14.36 1.03
CA GLY A 106 3.93 -15.59 1.68
C GLY A 106 3.67 -15.51 3.19
N LYS A 107 3.85 -14.32 3.81
CA LYS A 107 3.61 -14.12 5.24
C LYS A 107 2.36 -13.28 5.50
N VAL A 108 2.22 -12.16 4.80
CA VAL A 108 1.11 -11.24 5.00
C VAL A 108 0.82 -10.51 3.67
N PRO A 109 -0.46 -10.26 3.33
CA PRO A 109 -0.78 -9.43 2.19
C PRO A 109 -0.38 -7.98 2.46
N TYR A 110 0.32 -7.36 1.51
CA TYR A 110 0.51 -5.92 1.47
C TYR A 110 -0.29 -5.33 0.30
N ILE A 111 -0.99 -4.24 0.57
CA ILE A 111 -1.92 -3.57 -0.34
C ILE A 111 -1.37 -2.18 -0.58
N VAL A 112 -1.10 -1.85 -1.83
CA VAL A 112 -0.51 -0.57 -2.22
C VAL A 112 -1.53 0.24 -3.02
N SER A 113 -1.75 1.49 -2.63
CA SER A 113 -2.41 2.49 -3.47
C SER A 113 -1.32 3.34 -4.10
N PRO A 114 -0.96 3.16 -5.38
CA PRO A 114 0.15 3.89 -5.98
C PRO A 114 -0.04 5.40 -5.90
N GLY A 115 1.06 6.10 -5.63
CA GLY A 115 1.08 7.56 -5.49
C GLY A 115 1.45 8.28 -6.77
N ASN A 116 1.53 9.61 -6.71
CA ASN A 116 1.84 10.41 -7.89
C ASN A 116 3.26 10.18 -8.43
N HIS A 117 4.21 9.83 -7.57
CA HIS A 117 5.59 9.54 -7.98
C HIS A 117 5.75 8.15 -8.61
N ASP A 118 4.76 7.27 -8.47
CA ASP A 118 4.72 5.94 -9.08
C ASP A 118 4.20 5.97 -10.54
N TYR A 119 3.85 7.17 -11.08
CA TYR A 119 3.38 7.38 -12.45
C TYR A 119 4.21 8.41 -13.21
N GLY A 120 4.20 8.27 -14.53
CA GLY A 120 4.86 9.19 -15.46
C GLY A 120 6.38 9.13 -15.38
N TYR A 121 7.03 10.26 -15.64
CA TYR A 121 8.48 10.34 -15.52
C TYR A 121 8.92 10.56 -14.09
N ARG A 122 8.27 11.48 -13.37
CA ARG A 122 8.57 11.86 -12.00
C ARG A 122 7.36 11.90 -11.09
N LYS A 123 6.24 12.51 -11.52
CA LYS A 123 5.06 12.66 -10.68
C LYS A 123 3.78 12.84 -11.51
N ALA A 124 3.26 11.76 -12.04
CA ALA A 124 1.97 11.70 -12.71
C ALA A 124 1.82 12.66 -13.92
N GLU A 125 2.87 12.79 -14.75
CA GLU A 125 2.79 13.46 -16.06
C GLU A 125 1.98 12.65 -17.08
N ASN A 126 1.87 11.34 -16.88
CA ASN A 126 1.09 10.44 -17.72
C ASN A 126 0.71 9.16 -16.93
N SER A 127 0.01 8.23 -17.60
CA SER A 127 -0.51 6.99 -17.00
C SER A 127 0.49 5.82 -16.93
N ARG A 128 1.73 6.01 -17.38
CA ARG A 128 2.73 4.93 -17.32
C ARG A 128 3.18 4.69 -15.89
N THR A 129 3.26 3.43 -15.52
CA THR A 129 3.80 2.99 -14.24
C THR A 129 4.56 1.69 -14.41
N CYS A 130 5.63 1.51 -13.66
CA CYS A 130 6.36 0.25 -13.55
C CYS A 130 5.81 -0.65 -12.45
N PHE A 131 4.78 -0.22 -11.71
CA PHE A 131 4.23 -0.97 -10.59
C PHE A 131 3.88 -2.43 -10.93
N PRO A 132 3.17 -2.75 -12.03
CA PRO A 132 2.84 -4.13 -12.37
C PRO A 132 4.05 -5.03 -12.66
N ASP A 133 5.15 -4.44 -13.13
CA ASP A 133 6.38 -5.19 -13.45
C ASP A 133 7.08 -5.69 -12.18
N TYR A 134 6.99 -4.93 -11.09
CA TYR A 134 7.61 -5.25 -9.81
C TYR A 134 6.67 -5.96 -8.84
N PHE A 135 5.35 -5.79 -9.00
CA PHE A 135 4.32 -6.36 -8.12
C PHE A 135 3.25 -7.14 -8.92
N PRO A 136 3.67 -8.17 -9.69
CA PRO A 136 2.72 -9.04 -10.36
C PRO A 136 1.90 -9.83 -9.34
N PHE A 137 0.65 -10.16 -9.69
CA PHE A 137 -0.29 -10.84 -8.77
C PHE A 137 0.24 -12.18 -8.22
N GLU A 138 1.05 -12.88 -9.00
CA GLU A 138 1.60 -14.19 -8.64
C GLU A 138 2.71 -14.10 -7.58
N ARG A 139 3.26 -12.92 -7.35
CA ARG A 139 4.43 -12.71 -6.50
C ARG A 139 4.17 -13.08 -5.04
N ASN A 140 3.10 -12.55 -4.44
CA ASN A 140 2.80 -12.83 -3.04
C ASN A 140 1.65 -13.83 -2.91
N PRO A 141 1.91 -15.09 -2.49
CA PRO A 141 0.85 -16.07 -2.27
C PRO A 141 -0.25 -15.62 -1.30
N ALA A 142 0.07 -14.76 -0.33
CA ALA A 142 -0.90 -14.25 0.64
C ALA A 142 -2.00 -13.36 0.00
N TRP A 143 -1.80 -12.85 -1.22
CA TRP A 143 -2.87 -12.13 -1.94
C TRP A 143 -3.97 -13.05 -2.44
N ARG A 144 -3.66 -14.32 -2.78
CA ARG A 144 -4.60 -15.25 -3.41
C ARG A 144 -5.82 -15.52 -2.55
N ASP A 145 -5.63 -15.55 -1.26
CA ASP A 145 -6.69 -15.93 -0.32
C ASP A 145 -7.61 -14.74 0.02
N VAL A 146 -7.17 -13.51 -0.22
CA VAL A 146 -7.88 -12.30 0.20
C VAL A 146 -8.26 -11.36 -0.94
N CYS A 147 -7.58 -11.42 -2.10
CA CYS A 147 -7.93 -10.58 -3.26
C CYS A 147 -9.19 -11.11 -3.93
N VAL A 148 -10.27 -10.34 -3.85
CA VAL A 148 -11.61 -10.75 -4.31
C VAL A 148 -12.04 -10.12 -5.63
N ALA A 149 -11.41 -9.01 -6.02
CA ALA A 149 -11.70 -8.33 -7.28
C ALA A 149 -10.54 -7.45 -7.72
N THR A 150 -10.41 -7.27 -9.03
CA THR A 150 -9.49 -6.32 -9.67
C THR A 150 -10.20 -5.56 -10.76
N TYR A 151 -9.67 -4.40 -11.15
CA TYR A 151 -10.18 -3.62 -12.28
C TYR A 151 -9.01 -3.14 -13.15
N PRO A 152 -9.20 -3.00 -14.49
CA PRO A 152 -8.14 -2.57 -15.37
C PRO A 152 -7.59 -1.19 -15.03
N ASN A 153 -6.27 -1.07 -14.98
CA ASN A 153 -5.60 0.21 -14.83
C ASN A 153 -5.78 1.10 -16.09
N ARG A 154 -5.23 2.31 -16.08
CA ARG A 154 -5.33 3.29 -17.19
C ARG A 154 -4.78 2.78 -18.53
N ASN A 155 -3.93 1.76 -18.50
CA ASN A 155 -3.35 1.15 -19.69
C ASN A 155 -4.09 -0.14 -20.11
N GLY A 156 -5.21 -0.47 -19.45
CA GLY A 156 -6.04 -1.65 -19.72
C GLY A 156 -5.48 -2.95 -19.14
N ALA A 157 -4.40 -2.90 -18.36
CA ALA A 157 -3.83 -4.06 -17.71
C ALA A 157 -4.53 -4.35 -16.37
N ILE A 158 -4.74 -5.63 -16.07
CA ILE A 158 -5.16 -6.07 -14.75
C ILE A 158 -3.94 -6.05 -13.83
N SER A 159 -4.04 -5.30 -12.75
CA SER A 159 -2.95 -5.09 -11.79
C SER A 159 -3.53 -4.85 -10.40
N LEU A 160 -2.68 -4.98 -9.38
CA LEU A 160 -3.06 -4.69 -7.99
C LEU A 160 -3.17 -3.19 -7.68
N GLU A 161 -2.94 -2.32 -8.65
CA GLU A 161 -3.20 -0.88 -8.51
C GLU A 161 -4.67 -0.58 -8.17
N ILE A 162 -5.58 -1.38 -8.77
CA ILE A 162 -7.02 -1.28 -8.55
C ILE A 162 -7.52 -2.66 -8.17
N ALA A 163 -7.69 -2.88 -6.89
CA ALA A 163 -8.04 -4.19 -6.35
C ALA A 163 -8.86 -4.08 -5.06
N ALA A 164 -9.53 -5.16 -4.70
CA ALA A 164 -10.22 -5.28 -3.43
C ALA A 164 -9.84 -6.56 -2.71
N PHE A 165 -9.71 -6.45 -1.40
CA PHE A 165 -9.27 -7.52 -0.52
C PHE A 165 -10.28 -7.68 0.62
N ALA A 166 -10.75 -8.90 0.84
CA ALA A 166 -11.71 -9.22 1.88
C ALA A 166 -11.03 -10.00 3.01
N PHE A 167 -11.33 -9.59 4.24
CA PHE A 167 -10.85 -10.24 5.45
C PHE A 167 -12.03 -10.59 6.33
N ASP A 168 -12.05 -11.79 6.85
CA ASP A 168 -13.03 -12.25 7.82
C ASP A 168 -12.35 -12.52 9.16
N ASP A 169 -12.95 -12.01 10.21
CA ASP A 169 -12.46 -12.23 11.55
C ASP A 169 -13.66 -12.49 12.50
N PRO A 170 -13.64 -13.55 13.31
CA PRO A 170 -14.75 -13.89 14.19
C PRO A 170 -15.13 -12.80 15.20
N ALA A 171 -14.14 -12.01 15.67
CA ALA A 171 -14.36 -10.95 16.65
C ALA A 171 -14.80 -9.63 15.99
N TRP A 172 -14.35 -9.35 14.76
CA TRP A 172 -14.55 -8.05 14.10
C TRP A 172 -15.59 -8.08 12.98
N GLY A 173 -15.93 -9.26 12.49
CA GLY A 173 -16.74 -9.43 11.30
C GLY A 173 -15.97 -9.21 10.01
N GLY A 174 -16.67 -8.88 8.93
CA GLY A 174 -16.07 -8.68 7.61
C GLY A 174 -15.45 -7.30 7.43
N LEU A 175 -14.28 -7.25 6.80
CA LEU A 175 -13.60 -6.04 6.35
C LEU A 175 -13.32 -6.15 4.85
N LEU A 176 -13.54 -5.07 4.11
CA LEU A 176 -13.20 -4.94 2.69
C LEU A 176 -12.22 -3.78 2.53
N VAL A 177 -11.04 -4.05 2.01
CA VAL A 177 -10.06 -3.02 1.65
C VAL A 177 -10.11 -2.83 0.14
N VAL A 178 -10.41 -1.62 -0.31
CA VAL A 178 -10.45 -1.26 -1.73
C VAL A 178 -9.32 -0.27 -1.99
N THR A 179 -8.36 -0.66 -2.83
CA THR A 179 -7.27 0.22 -3.28
C THR A 179 -7.53 0.70 -4.70
N THR A 180 -7.08 1.91 -4.99
CA THR A 180 -7.27 2.54 -6.31
C THR A 180 -5.98 3.14 -6.82
N GLU A 181 -5.93 3.34 -8.14
CA GLU A 181 -4.91 4.13 -8.81
C GLU A 181 -4.84 5.57 -8.27
N PHE A 182 -3.75 6.27 -8.50
CA PHE A 182 -3.63 7.69 -8.21
C PHE A 182 -4.64 8.51 -9.02
N LEU A 183 -5.40 9.40 -8.36
CA LEU A 183 -6.52 10.15 -8.94
C LEU A 183 -7.51 9.21 -9.67
N PRO A 184 -8.22 8.33 -8.97
CA PRO A 184 -9.04 7.30 -9.61
C PRO A 184 -10.05 7.89 -10.59
N ARG A 185 -10.24 7.22 -11.74
CA ARG A 185 -11.22 7.61 -12.78
C ARG A 185 -12.65 7.33 -12.31
N ASP A 186 -13.62 7.92 -12.98
CA ASP A 186 -15.04 7.71 -12.66
C ASP A 186 -15.43 6.24 -12.71
N GLU A 187 -15.03 5.52 -13.75
CA GLU A 187 -15.29 4.09 -13.88
C GLU A 187 -14.67 3.22 -12.77
N VAL A 188 -13.59 3.69 -12.14
CA VAL A 188 -13.00 3.02 -10.98
C VAL A 188 -13.84 3.27 -9.72
N LEU A 189 -14.36 4.47 -9.55
CA LEU A 189 -15.28 4.79 -8.46
C LEU A 189 -16.60 4.03 -8.61
N ASP A 190 -17.15 3.97 -9.83
CA ASP A 190 -18.36 3.21 -10.14
C ASP A 190 -18.15 1.71 -9.89
N TRP A 191 -17.00 1.16 -10.27
CA TRP A 191 -16.64 -0.22 -9.97
C TRP A 191 -16.55 -0.46 -8.45
N ALA A 192 -15.92 0.44 -7.71
CA ALA A 192 -15.80 0.33 -6.26
C ALA A 192 -17.17 0.38 -5.57
N ALA A 193 -18.04 1.31 -5.97
CA ALA A 193 -19.41 1.44 -5.48
C ALA A 193 -20.21 0.14 -5.74
N ALA A 194 -20.18 -0.35 -6.98
CA ALA A 194 -20.87 -1.58 -7.37
C ALA A 194 -20.36 -2.81 -6.63
N LEU A 195 -19.04 -2.84 -6.31
CA LEU A 195 -18.45 -3.94 -5.53
C LEU A 195 -18.93 -3.88 -4.07
N ILE A 196 -18.87 -2.72 -3.45
CA ILE A 196 -19.27 -2.52 -2.04
C ILE A 196 -20.75 -2.86 -1.83
N ASP A 197 -21.61 -2.56 -2.81
CA ASP A 197 -23.06 -2.81 -2.73
C ASP A 197 -23.46 -4.29 -2.97
N LYS A 198 -22.52 -5.14 -3.36
CA LYS A 198 -22.82 -6.58 -3.51
C LYS A 198 -23.30 -7.21 -2.20
N PRO A 199 -24.23 -8.18 -2.25
CA PRO A 199 -24.75 -8.84 -1.05
C PRO A 199 -23.67 -9.43 -0.13
N GLU A 200 -22.57 -9.93 -0.70
CA GLU A 200 -21.45 -10.51 0.04
C GLU A 200 -20.56 -9.47 0.74
N TYR A 201 -20.65 -8.17 0.37
CA TYR A 201 -19.76 -7.12 0.90
C TYR A 201 -20.49 -5.96 1.59
N ARG A 202 -21.79 -5.75 1.34
CA ARG A 202 -22.55 -4.59 1.85
C ARG A 202 -22.56 -4.42 3.36
N ASP A 203 -22.43 -5.52 4.09
CA ASP A 203 -22.43 -5.51 5.56
C ASP A 203 -20.99 -5.43 6.14
N ARG A 204 -19.96 -5.34 5.28
CA ARG A 204 -18.58 -5.24 5.70
C ARG A 204 -18.19 -3.80 6.01
N LYS A 205 -17.29 -3.63 6.96
CA LYS A 205 -16.57 -2.36 7.12
C LYS A 205 -15.65 -2.15 5.93
N VAL A 206 -15.62 -0.94 5.37
CA VAL A 206 -14.83 -0.63 4.18
C VAL A 206 -13.69 0.31 4.53
N ILE A 207 -12.47 -0.07 4.13
CA ILE A 207 -11.31 0.83 4.05
C ILE A 207 -11.10 1.16 2.58
N PHE A 208 -11.33 2.40 2.19
CA PHE A 208 -11.02 2.89 0.86
C PHE A 208 -9.65 3.55 0.87
N MET A 209 -8.74 3.06 0.02
CA MET A 209 -7.36 3.54 -0.07
C MET A 209 -7.16 4.32 -1.37
N THR A 210 -6.65 5.51 -1.23
CA THR A 210 -6.16 6.35 -2.33
C THR A 210 -5.03 7.24 -1.82
N HIS A 211 -4.02 7.49 -2.64
CA HIS A 211 -2.85 8.26 -2.22
C HIS A 211 -3.17 9.71 -1.88
N ALA A 212 -4.00 10.39 -2.68
CA ALA A 212 -4.26 11.82 -2.54
C ALA A 212 -5.73 12.10 -2.21
N PHE A 213 -6.07 12.17 -0.93
CA PHE A 213 -7.42 12.47 -0.46
C PHE A 213 -7.50 13.78 0.33
N LEU A 214 -6.59 13.96 1.30
CA LEU A 214 -6.53 15.16 2.13
C LEU A 214 -5.29 15.98 1.80
N HIS A 215 -5.42 17.30 1.89
CA HIS A 215 -4.31 18.21 1.76
C HIS A 215 -3.42 18.16 3.02
N GLU A 216 -2.12 17.95 2.85
CA GLU A 216 -1.11 17.69 3.89
C GLU A 216 -1.13 18.66 5.08
N ARG A 217 -1.39 19.99 4.81
CA ARG A 217 -1.33 21.04 5.84
C ARG A 217 -2.68 21.39 6.45
N SER A 218 -3.75 21.24 5.71
CA SER A 218 -5.07 21.71 6.16
C SER A 218 -6.00 20.57 6.60
N ALA A 219 -5.64 19.33 6.33
CA ALA A 219 -6.49 18.14 6.49
C ALA A 219 -7.87 18.27 5.81
N LYS A 220 -8.02 19.19 4.85
CA LYS A 220 -9.21 19.32 4.01
C LYS A 220 -9.10 18.43 2.79
N ARG A 221 -10.21 17.94 2.29
CA ARG A 221 -10.24 17.21 1.03
C ARG A 221 -9.65 18.05 -0.10
N ILE A 222 -8.82 17.43 -0.93
CA ILE A 222 -8.22 18.08 -2.10
C ILE A 222 -9.34 18.38 -3.10
N GLU A 223 -9.49 19.65 -3.48
CA GLU A 223 -10.55 20.11 -4.39
C GLU A 223 -10.10 20.24 -5.84
N LYS A 224 -8.79 20.42 -6.07
CA LYS A 224 -8.24 20.67 -7.42
C LYS A 224 -7.12 19.72 -7.73
N ASN A 225 -7.21 19.10 -8.89
CA ASN A 225 -6.06 18.35 -9.45
C ASN A 225 -4.98 19.35 -9.89
N SER A 226 -3.75 19.13 -9.44
CA SER A 226 -2.57 19.90 -9.83
C SER A 226 -1.60 19.11 -10.71
N TYR A 227 -1.97 17.89 -11.12
CA TYR A 227 -1.17 16.99 -11.94
C TYR A 227 -1.68 16.95 -13.38
N GLU A 228 -0.80 16.56 -14.31
CA GLU A 228 -1.15 16.42 -15.72
C GLU A 228 -1.99 15.17 -15.99
N LEU A 229 -1.93 14.18 -15.10
CA LEU A 229 -2.70 12.95 -15.21
C LEU A 229 -4.20 13.22 -15.15
N THR A 230 -4.90 12.98 -16.24
CA THR A 230 -6.34 13.15 -16.42
C THR A 230 -6.93 12.05 -17.32
N PRO A 231 -8.25 11.72 -17.20
CA PRO A 231 -9.18 12.16 -16.16
C PRO A 231 -8.83 11.57 -14.79
N GLY A 232 -9.31 12.17 -13.72
CA GLY A 232 -9.11 11.62 -12.36
C GLY A 232 -9.83 12.46 -11.31
N ASN A 233 -10.23 11.80 -10.23
CA ASN A 233 -11.01 12.39 -9.15
C ASN A 233 -10.11 12.83 -7.99
N THR A 234 -10.35 14.06 -7.54
CA THR A 234 -9.75 14.61 -6.32
C THR A 234 -10.42 14.05 -5.07
N GLY A 235 -9.84 14.28 -3.89
CA GLY A 235 -10.42 13.84 -2.63
C GLY A 235 -11.86 14.34 -2.39
N ALA A 236 -12.17 15.58 -2.84
CA ALA A 236 -13.52 16.13 -2.75
C ALA A 236 -14.50 15.45 -3.70
N GLU A 237 -14.06 15.06 -4.89
CA GLU A 237 -14.86 14.34 -5.88
C GLU A 237 -15.11 12.89 -5.45
N ILE A 238 -14.07 12.20 -4.96
CA ILE A 238 -14.18 10.85 -4.38
C ILE A 238 -15.21 10.85 -3.24
N TRP A 239 -15.15 11.85 -2.36
CA TRP A 239 -16.12 11.98 -1.27
C TRP A 239 -17.56 12.04 -1.80
N ARG A 240 -17.83 12.95 -2.72
CA ARG A 240 -19.20 13.16 -3.25
C ARG A 240 -19.70 11.98 -4.09
N LYS A 241 -18.81 11.33 -4.84
CA LYS A 241 -19.21 10.28 -5.80
C LYS A 241 -19.27 8.88 -5.18
N LEU A 242 -18.46 8.63 -4.17
CA LEU A 242 -18.33 7.29 -3.59
C LEU A 242 -18.65 7.25 -2.10
N ILE A 243 -17.98 8.08 -1.27
CA ILE A 243 -18.04 7.89 0.19
C ILE A 243 -19.34 8.38 0.80
N GLU A 244 -19.77 9.59 0.43
CA GLU A 244 -21.00 10.20 0.97
C GLU A 244 -22.28 9.43 0.58
N PRO A 245 -22.42 8.86 -0.64
CA PRO A 245 -23.58 8.04 -1.01
C PRO A 245 -23.53 6.60 -0.49
N SER A 246 -22.36 6.11 -0.05
CA SER A 246 -22.24 4.73 0.45
C SER A 246 -23.01 4.53 1.75
N PRO A 247 -23.65 3.36 1.96
CA PRO A 247 -24.47 3.06 3.13
C PRO A 247 -23.67 3.01 4.43
#